data_c6db3528c304afaf6928e755ace3dc16
#
_entry.id   c6db3528c304afaf6928e755ace3dc16
#
_cell.length_a   1.000
_cell.length_b   1.000
_cell.length_c   1.000
_cell.angle_alpha   90.00
_cell.angle_beta   90.00
_cell.angle_gamma   90.00
#
_symmetry.space_group_name_H-M   'P 1'
#
loop_
_entity.id
_entity.type
_entity.pdbx_description
1 polymer ?
#
loop_
_entity_poly.entity_id
_entity_poly.type
_entity_poly.pdbx_seq_one_letter_code
_entity_poly.pdbx_strand_id
1 'polypeptide(L)'
;NYKQNGGFEIFTKKDIDLFENCQLKLNEVNKLLKPLFSSSVFEIKDNAFGFKKIVDKLIFNPFEGQLDTGMMMEALLEKVKRKNIKILNNINVTSFLENNNSVEIVTENFSYGSSKLFIAANGFSNKLLNEKIIPARAQVLITKPIENLQIEGTFHLDRGYYYFRNIDNRILLGGGRNLDFKKEETDKFGLNDTIQSELELILKNIILPKNEFEIDYRWSGIMGVGTKKTAIVKSISDNVFCGIRLGGMGVAIGSIIGNELADEI
;
A
#
# COMPACT_ATOMS: atom_id res chain seq x y z
N ASN A 1 14.54 -9.04 -1.08
CA ASN A 1 14.89 -8.45 0.23
C ASN A 1 13.66 -8.22 1.12
N TYR A 2 13.11 -9.32 1.66
CA TYR A 2 12.16 -9.27 2.77
C TYR A 2 12.94 -9.25 4.09
N LYS A 3 12.54 -8.35 5.01
CA LYS A 3 13.08 -8.27 6.38
C LYS A 3 11.92 -8.29 7.37
N GLN A 4 11.93 -9.23 8.30
CA GLN A 4 10.92 -9.34 9.37
C GLN A 4 11.40 -8.56 10.60
N ASN A 5 11.38 -7.23 10.50
CA ASN A 5 11.81 -6.33 11.58
C ASN A 5 10.66 -5.96 12.54
N GLY A 6 9.49 -6.51 12.29
CA GLY A 6 8.28 -6.20 13.03
C GLY A 6 7.59 -4.90 12.61
N GLY A 7 6.36 -4.75 13.07
CA GLY A 7 5.53 -3.56 12.89
C GLY A 7 5.15 -2.92 14.22
N PHE A 8 4.96 -1.61 14.20
CA PHE A 8 4.68 -0.82 15.39
C PHE A 8 3.51 0.13 15.16
N GLU A 9 2.51 0.07 16.04
CA GLU A 9 1.48 1.10 16.13
C GLU A 9 1.91 2.18 17.12
N ILE A 10 1.91 3.43 16.64
CA ILE A 10 2.31 4.62 17.38
C ILE A 10 1.08 5.45 17.71
N PHE A 11 0.99 5.91 18.94
CA PHE A 11 -0.08 6.76 19.43
C PHE A 11 0.49 8.12 19.83
N THR A 12 -0.13 9.21 19.36
CA THR A 12 0.24 10.54 19.82
C THR A 12 -0.22 10.73 21.28
N LYS A 13 0.33 11.72 21.98
CA LYS A 13 -0.14 12.03 23.35
C LYS A 13 -1.62 12.39 23.41
N LYS A 14 -2.23 12.83 22.30
CA LYS A 14 -3.67 13.11 22.23
C LYS A 14 -4.51 11.83 22.14
N ASP A 15 -3.90 10.73 21.72
CA ASP A 15 -4.57 9.43 21.53
C ASP A 15 -4.30 8.47 22.69
N ILE A 16 -4.00 8.99 23.89
CA ILE A 16 -3.70 8.17 25.07
C ILE A 16 -4.86 7.23 25.41
N ASP A 17 -6.10 7.72 25.37
CA ASP A 17 -7.29 6.91 25.63
C ASP A 17 -7.45 5.76 24.61
N LEU A 18 -7.07 6.01 23.36
CA LEU A 18 -7.08 4.99 22.30
C LEU A 18 -6.02 3.92 22.59
N PHE A 19 -4.81 4.33 22.99
CA PHE A 19 -3.75 3.41 23.39
C PHE A 19 -4.19 2.53 24.56
N GLU A 20 -4.75 3.11 25.62
CA GLU A 20 -5.23 2.38 26.79
C GLU A 20 -6.33 1.38 26.43
N ASN A 21 -7.28 1.78 25.58
CA ASN A 21 -8.31 0.88 25.06
C ASN A 21 -7.73 -0.29 24.25
N CYS A 22 -6.73 -0.03 23.41
CA CYS A 22 -6.02 -1.08 22.68
C CYS A 22 -5.29 -2.02 23.64
N GLN A 23 -4.59 -1.48 24.64
CA GLN A 23 -3.88 -2.24 25.66
C GLN A 23 -4.80 -3.20 26.42
N LEU A 24 -5.98 -2.73 26.82
CA LEU A 24 -6.97 -3.57 27.51
C LEU A 24 -7.43 -4.76 26.66
N LYS A 25 -7.50 -4.57 25.33
CA LYS A 25 -7.96 -5.61 24.40
C LYS A 25 -6.86 -6.54 23.87
N LEU A 26 -5.59 -6.26 24.14
CA LEU A 26 -4.46 -7.04 23.58
C LEU A 26 -4.58 -8.54 23.88
N ASN A 27 -4.92 -8.90 25.11
CA ASN A 27 -5.05 -10.30 25.51
C ASN A 27 -6.20 -11.00 24.76
N GLU A 28 -7.31 -10.32 24.55
CA GLU A 28 -8.45 -10.85 23.80
C GLU A 28 -8.08 -11.08 22.34
N VAL A 29 -7.46 -10.07 21.69
CA VAL A 29 -7.02 -10.14 20.31
C VAL A 29 -5.98 -11.25 20.12
N ASN A 30 -4.97 -11.34 20.97
CA ASN A 30 -3.98 -12.40 20.93
C ASN A 30 -4.60 -13.80 21.09
N LYS A 31 -5.63 -13.93 21.93
CA LYS A 31 -6.37 -15.18 22.12
C LYS A 31 -7.14 -15.59 20.87
N LEU A 32 -7.76 -14.63 20.17
CA LEU A 32 -8.44 -14.85 18.89
C LEU A 32 -7.47 -15.29 17.79
N LEU A 33 -6.26 -14.72 17.77
CA LEU A 33 -5.24 -14.99 16.77
C LEU A 33 -4.40 -16.25 17.04
N LYS A 34 -4.44 -16.79 18.26
CA LYS A 34 -3.66 -17.96 18.67
C LYS A 34 -3.78 -19.18 17.73
N PRO A 35 -4.94 -19.50 17.11
CA PRO A 35 -5.03 -20.62 16.18
C PRO A 35 -4.20 -20.42 14.89
N LEU A 36 -3.86 -19.19 14.53
CA LEU A 36 -3.13 -18.84 13.32
C LEU A 36 -1.63 -18.62 13.57
N PHE A 37 -1.25 -18.31 14.82
CA PHE A 37 0.12 -17.96 15.19
C PHE A 37 0.57 -18.79 16.38
N SER A 38 1.84 -19.18 16.40
CA SER A 38 2.43 -20.00 17.47
C SER A 38 2.69 -19.22 18.77
N SER A 39 2.65 -17.88 18.73
CA SER A 39 2.92 -16.99 19.88
C SER A 39 1.97 -15.79 19.86
N SER A 40 2.11 -14.91 20.86
CA SER A 40 1.38 -13.64 20.88
C SER A 40 1.72 -12.79 19.66
N VAL A 41 0.69 -12.25 18.99
CA VAL A 41 0.83 -11.43 17.80
C VAL A 41 1.14 -9.99 18.16
N PHE A 42 0.57 -9.50 19.29
CA PHE A 42 0.76 -8.12 19.72
C PHE A 42 1.36 -8.06 21.12
N GLU A 43 2.35 -7.20 21.27
CA GLU A 43 3.06 -6.95 22.53
C GLU A 43 3.20 -5.43 22.75
N ILE A 44 3.35 -5.01 24.00
CA ILE A 44 3.69 -3.64 24.33
C ILE A 44 5.21 -3.53 24.49
N LYS A 45 5.79 -2.54 23.82
CA LYS A 45 7.22 -2.21 23.91
C LYS A 45 7.43 -0.75 24.25
N ASP A 46 8.57 -0.45 24.84
CA ASP A 46 9.02 0.91 25.08
C ASP A 46 9.43 1.59 23.75
N ASN A 47 9.27 2.89 23.71
CA ASN A 47 9.77 3.72 22.61
C ASN A 47 11.31 3.79 22.63
N ALA A 48 11.96 2.81 22.07
CA ALA A 48 13.43 2.76 21.94
C ALA A 48 13.97 3.60 20.76
N PHE A 49 13.10 4.10 19.88
CA PHE A 49 13.47 4.82 18.65
C PHE A 49 13.72 6.32 18.87
N GLY A 50 13.40 6.85 20.05
CA GLY A 50 13.58 8.27 20.37
C GLY A 50 12.50 9.18 19.78
N PHE A 51 11.38 8.62 19.30
CA PHE A 51 10.22 9.39 18.83
C PHE A 51 9.71 10.34 19.91
N LYS A 52 9.20 11.51 19.50
CA LYS A 52 8.68 12.53 20.41
C LYS A 52 7.20 12.82 20.18
N LYS A 53 6.56 13.46 21.14
CA LYS A 53 5.12 13.81 21.13
C LYS A 53 4.17 12.61 21.04
N ILE A 54 4.66 11.43 21.35
CA ILE A 54 3.89 10.18 21.37
C ILE A 54 3.77 9.65 22.80
N VAL A 55 2.92 8.66 23.00
CA VAL A 55 2.91 7.80 24.18
C VAL A 55 4.22 7.02 24.21
N ASP A 56 4.85 6.90 25.38
CA ASP A 56 6.18 6.25 25.49
C ASP A 56 6.14 4.72 25.32
N LYS A 57 5.00 4.19 25.00
CA LYS A 57 4.76 2.78 24.70
C LYS A 57 4.21 2.64 23.26
N LEU A 58 4.58 1.54 22.62
CA LEU A 58 4.18 1.16 21.26
C LEU A 58 3.52 -0.22 21.31
N ILE A 59 2.58 -0.50 20.40
CA ILE A 59 2.09 -1.86 20.21
C ILE A 59 2.92 -2.47 19.07
N PHE A 60 3.58 -3.58 19.35
CA PHE A 60 4.49 -4.27 18.45
C PHE A 60 3.89 -5.57 17.94
N ASN A 61 4.10 -5.84 16.66
CA ASN A 61 3.75 -7.09 16.00
C ASN A 61 5.02 -7.72 15.38
N PRO A 62 5.56 -8.82 15.93
CA PRO A 62 6.78 -9.47 15.41
C PRO A 62 6.60 -10.15 14.05
N PHE A 63 5.37 -10.40 13.61
CA PHE A 63 5.07 -11.08 12.35
C PHE A 63 5.04 -10.14 11.15
N GLU A 64 5.08 -8.83 11.38
CA GLU A 64 5.19 -7.87 10.30
C GLU A 64 6.62 -7.78 9.77
N GLY A 65 6.72 -7.42 8.50
CA GLY A 65 7.99 -7.21 7.84
C GLY A 65 7.90 -6.18 6.74
N GLN A 66 9.05 -5.82 6.23
CA GLN A 66 9.17 -4.86 5.13
C GLN A 66 9.79 -5.52 3.91
N LEU A 67 9.41 -5.02 2.75
CA LEU A 67 9.88 -5.48 1.46
C LEU A 67 10.32 -4.27 0.63
N ASP A 68 11.43 -4.40 -0.06
CA ASP A 68 11.79 -3.45 -1.13
C ASP A 68 10.88 -3.68 -2.33
N THR A 69 9.95 -2.75 -2.55
CA THR A 69 8.95 -2.86 -3.63
C THR A 69 9.56 -2.69 -5.02
N GLY A 70 10.65 -1.96 -5.15
CA GLY A 70 11.39 -1.83 -6.41
C GLY A 70 12.02 -3.16 -6.83
N MET A 71 12.76 -3.80 -5.92
CA MET A 71 13.35 -5.12 -6.15
C MET A 71 12.28 -6.21 -6.35
N MET A 72 11.14 -6.11 -5.66
CA MET A 72 10.01 -7.03 -5.89
C MET A 72 9.49 -6.91 -7.32
N MET A 73 9.26 -5.70 -7.81
CA MET A 73 8.80 -5.47 -9.19
C MET A 73 9.82 -5.93 -10.21
N GLU A 74 11.10 -5.69 -9.98
CA GLU A 74 12.18 -6.19 -10.84
C GLU A 74 12.15 -7.72 -10.94
N ALA A 75 12.07 -8.41 -9.80
CA ALA A 75 11.98 -9.88 -9.76
C ALA A 75 10.72 -10.42 -10.47
N LEU A 76 9.58 -9.73 -10.33
CA LEU A 76 8.34 -10.08 -11.06
C LEU A 76 8.50 -9.90 -12.56
N LEU A 77 9.09 -8.79 -13.01
CA LEU A 77 9.38 -8.55 -14.43
C LEU A 77 10.32 -9.60 -15.03
N GLU A 78 11.37 -9.98 -14.31
CA GLU A 78 12.26 -11.06 -14.70
C GLU A 78 11.51 -12.40 -14.85
N LYS A 79 10.62 -12.70 -13.91
CA LYS A 79 9.79 -13.91 -13.96
C LYS A 79 8.86 -13.93 -15.18
N VAL A 80 8.24 -12.79 -15.48
CA VAL A 80 7.37 -12.60 -16.66
C VAL A 80 8.16 -12.80 -17.96
N LYS A 81 9.35 -12.20 -18.07
CA LYS A 81 10.26 -12.36 -19.23
C LYS A 81 10.65 -13.84 -19.45
N ARG A 82 11.04 -14.54 -18.37
CA ARG A 82 11.41 -15.97 -18.44
C ARG A 82 10.25 -16.87 -18.88
N LYS A 83 9.01 -16.42 -18.69
CA LYS A 83 7.81 -17.11 -19.17
C LYS A 83 7.42 -16.74 -20.61
N ASN A 84 8.25 -15.97 -21.31
CA ASN A 84 7.99 -15.44 -22.66
C ASN A 84 6.69 -14.62 -22.78
N ILE A 85 6.24 -14.01 -21.69
CA ILE A 85 5.08 -13.12 -21.68
C ILE A 85 5.53 -11.77 -22.24
N LYS A 86 4.86 -11.30 -23.29
CA LYS A 86 5.14 -9.99 -23.89
C LYS A 86 4.59 -8.87 -23.03
N ILE A 87 5.38 -7.86 -22.78
CA ILE A 87 4.99 -6.62 -22.08
C ILE A 87 5.04 -5.48 -23.10
N LEU A 88 3.94 -4.78 -23.24
CA LEU A 88 3.83 -3.58 -24.06
C LEU A 88 3.69 -2.37 -23.12
N ASN A 89 4.71 -1.52 -23.10
CA ASN A 89 4.70 -0.27 -22.33
C ASN A 89 4.16 0.88 -23.19
N ASN A 90 3.69 1.94 -22.54
CA ASN A 90 3.13 3.14 -23.20
C ASN A 90 1.94 2.84 -24.10
N ILE A 91 1.20 1.79 -23.82
CA ILE A 91 -0.04 1.44 -24.50
C ILE A 91 -1.21 1.73 -23.57
N ASN A 92 -2.01 2.72 -23.95
CA ASN A 92 -3.22 3.08 -23.23
C ASN A 92 -4.42 2.33 -23.83
N VAL A 93 -4.99 1.40 -23.07
CA VAL A 93 -6.23 0.71 -23.45
C VAL A 93 -7.39 1.63 -23.13
N THR A 94 -8.19 1.97 -24.15
CA THR A 94 -9.31 2.91 -24.03
C THR A 94 -10.66 2.22 -23.87
N SER A 95 -10.82 1.03 -24.48
CA SER A 95 -12.03 0.22 -24.40
C SER A 95 -11.74 -1.22 -24.82
N PHE A 96 -12.73 -2.07 -24.70
CA PHE A 96 -12.73 -3.41 -25.28
C PHE A 96 -14.13 -3.74 -25.83
N LEU A 97 -14.17 -4.63 -26.82
CA LEU A 97 -15.38 -5.15 -27.42
C LEU A 97 -15.33 -6.68 -27.34
N GLU A 98 -16.31 -7.29 -26.72
CA GLU A 98 -16.39 -8.74 -26.65
C GLU A 98 -17.25 -9.31 -27.76
N ASN A 99 -16.74 -10.33 -28.42
CA ASN A 99 -17.46 -11.19 -29.37
C ASN A 99 -17.57 -12.59 -28.77
N ASN A 100 -18.33 -13.48 -29.42
CA ASN A 100 -18.64 -14.83 -28.85
C ASN A 100 -17.40 -15.60 -28.38
N ASN A 101 -16.25 -15.52 -29.05
CA ASN A 101 -15.05 -16.30 -28.74
C ASN A 101 -13.78 -15.46 -28.61
N SER A 102 -13.87 -14.14 -28.59
CA SER A 102 -12.72 -13.24 -28.57
C SER A 102 -13.07 -11.89 -28.00
N VAL A 103 -12.04 -11.18 -27.54
CA VAL A 103 -12.15 -9.81 -27.09
C VAL A 103 -11.23 -8.95 -27.96
N GLU A 104 -11.76 -7.91 -28.57
CA GLU A 104 -10.99 -6.87 -29.23
C GLU A 104 -10.60 -5.83 -28.19
N ILE A 105 -9.31 -5.61 -27.99
CA ILE A 105 -8.73 -4.61 -27.08
C ILE A 105 -8.37 -3.38 -27.91
N VAL A 106 -9.01 -2.26 -27.60
CA VAL A 106 -8.85 -0.99 -28.32
C VAL A 106 -7.87 -0.09 -27.57
N THR A 107 -6.88 0.42 -28.29
CA THR A 107 -5.92 1.40 -27.78
C THR A 107 -6.05 2.71 -28.54
N GLU A 108 -5.30 3.73 -28.17
CA GLU A 108 -5.28 5.01 -28.88
C GLU A 108 -4.77 4.90 -30.33
N ASN A 109 -3.94 3.92 -30.64
CA ASN A 109 -3.23 3.84 -31.91
C ASN A 109 -3.57 2.60 -32.76
N PHE A 110 -4.06 1.53 -32.14
CA PHE A 110 -4.39 0.26 -32.79
C PHE A 110 -5.33 -0.58 -31.94
N SER A 111 -5.92 -1.62 -32.52
CA SER A 111 -6.59 -2.66 -31.77
C SER A 111 -5.96 -4.03 -32.01
N TYR A 112 -6.20 -4.98 -31.10
CA TYR A 112 -5.76 -6.36 -31.25
C TYR A 112 -6.76 -7.32 -30.57
N GLY A 113 -6.80 -8.56 -31.07
CA GLY A 113 -7.68 -9.59 -30.55
C GLY A 113 -7.01 -10.51 -29.56
N SER A 114 -7.77 -10.98 -28.58
CA SER A 114 -7.38 -12.02 -27.64
C SER A 114 -8.56 -12.95 -27.36
N SER A 115 -8.31 -14.19 -26.95
CA SER A 115 -9.38 -15.10 -26.52
C SER A 115 -9.94 -14.70 -25.14
N LYS A 116 -9.13 -14.15 -24.25
CA LYS A 116 -9.49 -13.73 -22.89
C LYS A 116 -8.85 -12.39 -22.57
N LEU A 117 -9.50 -11.60 -21.73
CA LEU A 117 -9.02 -10.33 -21.21
C LEU A 117 -9.07 -10.32 -19.67
N PHE A 118 -7.93 -10.04 -19.04
CA PHE A 118 -7.84 -9.81 -17.59
C PHE A 118 -7.58 -8.34 -17.29
N ILE A 119 -8.48 -7.71 -16.57
CA ILE A 119 -8.36 -6.30 -16.17
C ILE A 119 -7.83 -6.22 -14.75
N ALA A 120 -6.56 -5.83 -14.59
CA ALA A 120 -5.87 -5.69 -13.32
C ALA A 120 -5.37 -4.24 -13.07
N ALA A 121 -6.09 -3.25 -13.62
CA ALA A 121 -5.70 -1.84 -13.62
C ALA A 121 -5.99 -1.10 -12.29
N ASN A 122 -6.46 -1.79 -11.26
CA ASN A 122 -6.71 -1.30 -9.90
C ASN A 122 -7.47 0.05 -9.88
N GLY A 123 -6.85 1.16 -9.42
CA GLY A 123 -7.48 2.48 -9.34
C GLY A 123 -7.88 3.10 -10.69
N PHE A 124 -7.35 2.59 -11.80
CA PHE A 124 -7.70 3.05 -13.15
C PHE A 124 -8.80 2.21 -13.82
N SER A 125 -9.28 1.16 -13.18
CA SER A 125 -10.22 0.21 -13.76
C SER A 125 -11.61 0.80 -14.03
N ASN A 126 -11.98 1.88 -13.37
CA ASN A 126 -13.24 2.60 -13.61
C ASN A 126 -13.36 3.19 -15.01
N LYS A 127 -12.25 3.31 -15.77
CA LYS A 127 -12.24 3.72 -17.18
C LYS A 127 -12.71 2.61 -18.12
N LEU A 128 -12.57 1.37 -17.69
CA LEU A 128 -12.89 0.17 -18.48
C LEU A 128 -14.09 -0.59 -17.93
N LEU A 129 -14.39 -0.47 -16.65
CA LEU A 129 -15.40 -1.25 -15.95
C LEU A 129 -16.38 -0.34 -15.21
N ASN A 130 -17.65 -0.73 -15.19
CA ASN A 130 -18.67 -0.10 -14.36
C ASN A 130 -18.68 -0.71 -12.94
N GLU A 131 -17.52 -0.66 -12.26
CA GLU A 131 -17.36 -1.18 -10.91
C GLU A 131 -17.22 -0.02 -9.89
N LYS A 132 -17.69 -0.27 -8.66
CA LYS A 132 -17.58 0.72 -7.58
C LYS A 132 -16.15 0.79 -7.04
N ILE A 133 -15.27 1.41 -7.82
CA ILE A 133 -13.89 1.68 -7.47
C ILE A 133 -13.70 3.19 -7.43
N ILE A 134 -13.13 3.66 -6.35
CA ILE A 134 -12.76 5.05 -6.20
C ILE A 134 -11.25 5.14 -6.37
N PRO A 135 -10.75 5.85 -7.40
CA PRO A 135 -9.33 6.13 -7.49
C PRO A 135 -8.92 7.04 -6.34
N ALA A 136 -7.89 6.68 -5.62
CA ALA A 136 -7.45 7.41 -4.45
C ALA A 136 -5.93 7.62 -4.50
N ARG A 137 -5.54 8.89 -4.59
CA ARG A 137 -4.13 9.25 -4.60
C ARG A 137 -3.53 9.12 -3.21
N ALA A 138 -2.45 8.37 -3.09
CA ALA A 138 -1.60 8.29 -1.91
C ALA A 138 -0.28 8.98 -2.20
N GLN A 139 0.25 9.70 -1.22
CA GLN A 139 1.47 10.49 -1.37
C GLN A 139 2.52 10.02 -0.38
N VAL A 140 3.75 10.10 -0.80
CA VAL A 140 4.91 9.73 0.01
C VAL A 140 6.06 10.71 -0.21
N LEU A 141 6.96 10.74 0.75
CA LEU A 141 8.27 11.34 0.64
C LEU A 141 9.34 10.36 1.16
N ILE A 142 10.57 10.56 0.74
CA ILE A 142 11.73 9.83 1.25
C ILE A 142 12.87 10.82 1.53
N THR A 143 13.56 10.61 2.65
CA THR A 143 14.74 11.41 3.00
C THR A 143 15.96 10.98 2.18
N LYS A 144 16.99 11.85 2.11
CA LYS A 144 18.34 11.40 1.81
C LYS A 144 18.83 10.42 2.88
N PRO A 145 19.89 9.64 2.63
CA PRO A 145 20.47 8.78 3.66
C PRO A 145 20.83 9.58 4.92
N ILE A 146 20.45 9.02 6.07
CA ILE A 146 20.71 9.61 7.39
C ILE A 146 21.81 8.80 8.05
N GLU A 147 22.85 9.47 8.49
CA GLU A 147 23.95 8.81 9.15
C GLU A 147 23.52 8.23 10.50
N ASN A 148 23.92 6.98 10.76
CA ASN A 148 23.61 6.26 12.00
C ASN A 148 22.11 6.16 12.34
N LEU A 149 21.25 6.03 11.34
CA LEU A 149 19.80 5.84 11.54
C LEU A 149 19.53 4.56 12.34
N GLN A 150 18.92 4.71 13.54
CA GLN A 150 18.59 3.59 14.43
C GLN A 150 17.13 3.11 14.32
N ILE A 151 16.37 3.64 13.36
CA ILE A 151 14.97 3.29 13.17
C ILE A 151 14.90 2.10 12.22
N GLU A 152 14.40 0.97 12.72
CA GLU A 152 14.16 -0.24 11.94
C GLU A 152 12.76 -0.79 12.19
N GLY A 153 12.06 -1.17 11.12
CA GLY A 153 10.71 -1.73 11.17
C GLY A 153 9.70 -0.96 10.32
N THR A 154 8.45 -1.37 10.42
CA THR A 154 7.30 -0.70 9.83
C THR A 154 6.50 -0.02 10.93
N PHE A 155 6.03 1.18 10.67
CA PHE A 155 5.37 2.00 11.67
C PHE A 155 4.08 2.59 11.13
N HIS A 156 3.02 2.54 11.94
CA HIS A 156 1.75 3.18 11.66
C HIS A 156 1.45 4.25 12.72
N LEU A 157 0.86 5.35 12.30
CA LEU A 157 0.46 6.47 13.13
C LEU A 157 -0.95 6.90 12.71
N ASP A 158 -1.74 7.43 13.66
CA ASP A 158 -3.11 7.89 13.42
C ASP A 158 -3.98 6.82 12.74
N ARG A 159 -4.10 5.65 13.37
CA ARG A 159 -4.92 4.53 12.86
C ARG A 159 -4.54 4.06 11.46
N GLY A 160 -3.27 4.20 11.08
CA GLY A 160 -2.73 3.83 9.78
C GLY A 160 -2.93 4.87 8.68
N TYR A 161 -3.41 6.08 9.00
CA TYR A 161 -3.44 7.19 8.04
C TYR A 161 -2.05 7.67 7.66
N TYR A 162 -1.06 7.48 8.53
CA TYR A 162 0.35 7.68 8.23
C TYR A 162 1.11 6.38 8.46
N TYR A 163 2.08 6.14 7.63
CA TYR A 163 2.95 4.98 7.72
C TYR A 163 4.37 5.34 7.30
N PHE A 164 5.35 4.76 7.98
CA PHE A 164 6.75 4.94 7.61
C PHE A 164 7.58 3.69 7.89
N ARG A 165 8.72 3.64 7.28
CA ARG A 165 9.73 2.60 7.47
C ARG A 165 11.12 3.12 7.12
N ASN A 166 12.13 2.37 7.53
CA ASN A 166 13.48 2.58 7.03
C ASN A 166 13.69 1.83 5.71
N ILE A 167 14.55 2.39 4.85
CA ILE A 167 15.10 1.74 3.65
C ILE A 167 16.43 2.42 3.32
N ASP A 168 17.52 1.66 3.17
CA ASP A 168 18.84 2.16 2.80
C ASP A 168 19.30 3.40 3.60
N ASN A 169 19.18 3.33 4.92
CA ASN A 169 19.43 4.43 5.87
C ASN A 169 18.58 5.68 5.62
N ARG A 170 17.42 5.54 5.02
CA ARG A 170 16.45 6.61 4.75
C ARG A 170 15.16 6.35 5.50
N ILE A 171 14.36 7.38 5.70
CA ILE A 171 12.95 7.23 6.11
C ILE A 171 12.06 7.47 4.91
N LEU A 172 11.25 6.47 4.59
CA LEU A 172 10.12 6.59 3.68
C LEU A 172 8.87 6.81 4.52
N LEU A 173 8.17 7.91 4.32
CA LEU A 173 6.95 8.29 5.03
C LEU A 173 5.84 8.59 4.04
N GLY A 174 4.68 8.03 4.24
CA GLY A 174 3.50 8.28 3.43
C GLY A 174 2.22 8.41 4.25
N GLY A 175 1.15 8.82 3.58
CA GLY A 175 -0.17 8.95 4.19
C GLY A 175 -0.78 10.34 4.08
N GLY A 176 -1.58 10.72 5.06
CA GLY A 176 -2.19 12.06 5.15
C GLY A 176 -3.38 12.29 4.23
N ARG A 177 -3.90 11.28 3.53
CA ARG A 177 -5.06 11.42 2.64
C ARG A 177 -6.31 11.91 3.40
N ASN A 178 -6.41 11.60 4.68
CA ASN A 178 -7.50 12.05 5.56
C ASN A 178 -7.56 13.59 5.73
N LEU A 179 -6.50 14.32 5.41
CA LEU A 179 -6.49 15.79 5.45
C LEU A 179 -7.31 16.42 4.31
N ASP A 180 -7.43 15.72 3.18
CA ASP A 180 -8.16 16.24 2.02
C ASP A 180 -8.68 15.09 1.12
N PHE A 181 -9.56 14.26 1.67
CA PHE A 181 -10.13 13.13 0.94
C PHE A 181 -10.68 13.52 -0.43
N LYS A 182 -11.33 14.67 -0.51
CA LYS A 182 -12.00 15.13 -1.74
C LYS A 182 -11.01 15.40 -2.87
N LYS A 183 -9.89 16.07 -2.58
CA LYS A 183 -8.84 16.32 -3.60
C LYS A 183 -8.03 15.08 -3.92
N GLU A 184 -7.92 14.15 -2.97
CA GLU A 184 -7.19 12.90 -3.16
C GLU A 184 -8.07 11.79 -3.79
N GLU A 185 -9.35 12.05 -4.05
CA GLU A 185 -10.22 11.19 -4.85
C GLU A 185 -10.05 11.50 -6.34
N THR A 186 -8.95 11.02 -6.91
CA THR A 186 -8.51 11.32 -8.27
C THR A 186 -7.66 10.21 -8.87
N ASP A 187 -7.71 10.06 -10.19
CA ASP A 187 -6.83 9.19 -10.98
C ASP A 187 -5.58 9.91 -11.52
N LYS A 188 -5.39 11.18 -11.15
CA LYS A 188 -4.25 11.99 -11.59
C LYS A 188 -3.12 11.95 -10.57
N PHE A 189 -1.92 11.70 -11.05
CA PHE A 189 -0.71 11.87 -10.24
C PHE A 189 -0.51 13.34 -9.87
N GLY A 190 0.24 13.58 -8.82
CA GLY A 190 0.57 14.94 -8.34
C GLY A 190 0.72 14.97 -6.83
N LEU A 191 1.12 16.12 -6.32
CA LEU A 191 1.31 16.36 -4.90
C LEU A 191 0.29 17.38 -4.38
N ASN A 192 -0.02 17.29 -3.11
CA ASN A 192 -0.87 18.19 -2.36
C ASN A 192 -0.03 18.82 -1.25
N ASP A 193 0.15 20.13 -1.29
CA ASP A 193 1.03 20.85 -0.36
C ASP A 193 0.62 20.67 1.11
N THR A 194 -0.68 20.60 1.38
CA THR A 194 -1.19 20.35 2.74
C THR A 194 -0.69 19.01 3.27
N ILE A 195 -0.78 17.97 2.45
CA ILE A 195 -0.32 16.61 2.83
C ILE A 195 1.20 16.60 2.95
N GLN A 196 1.92 17.17 1.98
CA GLN A 196 3.39 17.15 2.01
C GLN A 196 3.94 17.93 3.21
N SER A 197 3.35 19.08 3.53
CA SER A 197 3.74 19.86 4.73
C SER A 197 3.51 19.08 6.02
N GLU A 198 2.38 18.36 6.14
CA GLU A 198 2.12 17.55 7.32
C GLU A 198 3.11 16.37 7.44
N LEU A 199 3.45 15.70 6.33
CA LEU A 199 4.48 14.65 6.34
C LEU A 199 5.82 15.18 6.83
N GLU A 200 6.24 16.39 6.42
CA GLU A 200 7.45 17.03 6.94
C GLU A 200 7.36 17.37 8.43
N LEU A 201 6.20 17.85 8.88
CA LEU A 201 5.99 18.13 10.30
C LEU A 201 6.06 16.85 11.16
N ILE A 202 5.53 15.73 10.66
CA ILE A 202 5.64 14.43 11.32
C ILE A 202 7.09 13.98 11.38
N LEU A 203 7.85 14.07 10.27
CA LEU A 203 9.29 13.79 10.29
C LEU A 203 10.01 14.61 11.33
N LYS A 204 9.88 15.93 11.29
CA LYS A 204 10.60 16.87 12.14
C LYS A 204 10.23 16.76 13.62
N ASN A 205 8.94 16.58 13.92
CA ASN A 205 8.45 16.67 15.28
C ASN A 205 8.32 15.35 16.01
N ILE A 206 8.13 14.25 15.25
CA ILE A 206 7.84 12.92 15.82
C ILE A 206 8.97 11.95 15.53
N ILE A 207 9.31 11.74 14.25
CA ILE A 207 10.17 10.63 13.82
C ILE A 207 11.65 10.98 14.01
N LEU A 208 12.08 12.15 13.56
CA LEU A 208 13.47 12.60 13.53
C LEU A 208 13.70 13.93 14.29
N PRO A 209 13.24 14.05 15.54
CA PRO A 209 13.24 15.34 16.26
C PRO A 209 14.64 15.85 16.63
N LYS A 210 15.66 15.00 16.51
CA LYS A 210 17.05 15.33 16.85
C LYS A 210 18.01 15.21 15.67
N ASN A 211 17.52 14.73 14.53
CA ASN A 211 18.34 14.52 13.34
C ASN A 211 18.10 15.64 12.34
N GLU A 212 19.15 16.12 11.72
CA GLU A 212 19.03 16.85 10.48
C GLU A 212 18.71 15.89 9.35
N PHE A 213 17.82 16.28 8.45
CA PHE A 213 17.45 15.49 7.29
C PHE A 213 17.11 16.40 6.11
N GLU A 214 17.29 15.89 4.93
CA GLU A 214 16.82 16.49 3.69
C GLU A 214 15.86 15.53 2.98
N ILE A 215 14.85 16.08 2.32
CA ILE A 215 13.96 15.29 1.46
C ILE A 215 14.67 15.09 0.12
N ASP A 216 14.73 13.83 -0.32
CA ASP A 216 15.32 13.45 -1.59
C ASP A 216 14.26 13.42 -2.70
N TYR A 217 13.15 12.67 -2.48
CA TYR A 217 12.06 12.53 -3.45
C TYR A 217 10.69 12.61 -2.79
N ARG A 218 9.72 13.02 -3.62
CA ARG A 218 8.28 12.99 -3.33
C ARG A 218 7.56 12.42 -4.53
N TRP A 219 6.58 11.57 -4.31
CA TRP A 219 5.77 11.05 -5.39
C TRP A 219 4.38 10.67 -4.89
N SER A 220 3.52 10.29 -5.83
CA SER A 220 2.20 9.78 -5.54
C SER A 220 1.92 8.50 -6.32
N GLY A 221 0.98 7.70 -5.84
CA GLY A 221 0.43 6.54 -6.49
C GLY A 221 -1.09 6.55 -6.44
N ILE A 222 -1.75 5.85 -7.36
CA ILE A 222 -3.21 5.77 -7.39
C ILE A 222 -3.65 4.39 -6.90
N MET A 223 -4.35 4.37 -5.78
CA MET A 223 -4.97 3.16 -5.24
C MET A 223 -6.39 3.00 -5.79
N GLY A 224 -6.87 1.77 -5.86
CA GLY A 224 -8.29 1.46 -6.01
C GLY A 224 -8.90 1.19 -4.64
N VAL A 225 -9.76 2.07 -4.16
CA VAL A 225 -10.46 1.91 -2.88
C VAL A 225 -11.98 1.79 -3.10
N GLY A 226 -12.72 1.50 -2.05
CA GLY A 226 -14.18 1.40 -2.07
C GLY A 226 -14.75 1.35 -0.66
N THR A 227 -16.05 1.14 -0.55
CA THR A 227 -16.75 1.01 0.73
C THR A 227 -16.35 -0.24 1.52
N LYS A 228 -15.91 -1.29 0.82
CA LYS A 228 -15.38 -2.53 1.43
C LYS A 228 -13.87 -2.61 1.21
N LYS A 229 -13.15 -3.12 2.18
CA LYS A 229 -11.68 -3.34 2.10
C LYS A 229 -11.28 -4.60 1.31
N THR A 230 -12.23 -5.44 0.89
CA THR A 230 -11.96 -6.64 0.10
C THR A 230 -11.67 -6.31 -1.35
N ALA A 231 -10.73 -7.01 -1.97
CA ALA A 231 -10.54 -6.97 -3.42
C ALA A 231 -11.79 -7.45 -4.18
N ILE A 232 -11.85 -7.17 -5.46
CA ILE A 232 -12.87 -7.71 -6.38
C ILE A 232 -12.14 -8.65 -7.33
N VAL A 233 -12.49 -9.93 -7.30
CA VAL A 233 -12.05 -10.92 -8.27
C VAL A 233 -13.33 -11.56 -8.81
N LYS A 234 -13.54 -11.47 -10.12
CA LYS A 234 -14.73 -12.06 -10.77
C LYS A 234 -14.63 -12.07 -12.28
N SER A 235 -15.46 -12.91 -12.88
CA SER A 235 -15.84 -12.81 -14.29
C SER A 235 -16.75 -11.59 -14.50
N ILE A 236 -16.48 -10.82 -15.54
CA ILE A 236 -17.33 -9.71 -16.02
C ILE A 236 -18.28 -10.24 -17.10
N SER A 237 -17.76 -11.15 -17.93
CA SER A 237 -18.45 -11.83 -19.01
C SER A 237 -17.71 -13.14 -19.32
N ASP A 238 -18.11 -13.87 -20.36
CA ASP A 238 -17.52 -15.16 -20.72
C ASP A 238 -16.01 -15.09 -21.02
N ASN A 239 -15.53 -13.95 -21.51
CA ASN A 239 -14.14 -13.78 -21.91
C ASN A 239 -13.42 -12.64 -21.19
N VAL A 240 -14.07 -11.93 -20.27
CA VAL A 240 -13.49 -10.78 -19.57
C VAL A 240 -13.54 -10.97 -18.06
N PHE A 241 -12.41 -10.83 -17.39
CA PHE A 241 -12.22 -11.07 -15.96
C PHE A 241 -11.55 -9.85 -15.32
N CYS A 242 -11.75 -9.64 -14.03
CA CYS A 242 -11.05 -8.57 -13.32
C CYS A 242 -10.55 -9.00 -11.93
N GLY A 243 -9.34 -8.44 -11.57
CA GLY A 243 -8.75 -8.51 -10.23
C GLY A 243 -8.32 -7.10 -9.81
N ILE A 244 -9.13 -6.42 -9.00
CA ILE A 244 -9.06 -4.98 -8.78
C ILE A 244 -9.44 -4.59 -7.34
N ARG A 245 -9.32 -3.32 -6.99
CA ARG A 245 -9.65 -2.75 -5.68
C ARG A 245 -8.83 -3.34 -4.53
N LEU A 246 -7.50 -3.28 -4.67
CA LEU A 246 -6.57 -3.82 -3.66
C LEU A 246 -6.48 -2.96 -2.38
N GLY A 247 -7.09 -1.77 -2.35
CA GLY A 247 -7.28 -0.96 -1.14
C GLY A 247 -6.00 -0.52 -0.42
N GLY A 248 -4.88 -0.39 -1.13
CA GLY A 248 -3.56 -0.11 -0.54
C GLY A 248 -2.80 -1.35 -0.05
N MET A 249 -3.39 -2.54 -0.10
CA MET A 249 -2.79 -3.80 0.38
C MET A 249 -2.12 -4.62 -0.74
N GLY A 250 -1.89 -4.06 -1.93
CA GLY A 250 -1.43 -4.79 -3.12
C GLY A 250 -0.13 -5.56 -2.93
N VAL A 251 0.81 -5.06 -2.14
CA VAL A 251 2.07 -5.77 -1.86
C VAL A 251 1.81 -7.07 -1.09
N ALA A 252 0.89 -7.06 -0.13
CA ALA A 252 0.57 -8.22 0.69
C ALA A 252 -0.32 -9.25 -0.02
N ILE A 253 -1.35 -8.79 -0.75
CA ILE A 253 -2.38 -9.67 -1.29
C ILE A 253 -2.34 -9.85 -2.82
N GLY A 254 -1.52 -9.08 -3.54
CA GLY A 254 -1.54 -9.04 -5.01
C GLY A 254 -1.24 -10.40 -5.67
N SER A 255 -0.38 -11.23 -5.08
CA SER A 255 -0.09 -12.56 -5.60
C SER A 255 -1.26 -13.53 -5.43
N ILE A 256 -2.00 -13.44 -4.32
CA ILE A 256 -3.19 -14.25 -4.07
C ILE A 256 -4.30 -13.84 -5.05
N ILE A 257 -4.55 -12.54 -5.17
CA ILE A 257 -5.54 -11.99 -6.12
C ILE A 257 -5.20 -12.36 -7.57
N GLY A 258 -3.91 -12.33 -7.93
CA GLY A 258 -3.46 -12.78 -9.25
C GLY A 258 -3.70 -14.27 -9.50
N ASN A 259 -3.54 -15.11 -8.48
CA ASN A 259 -3.85 -16.54 -8.56
C ASN A 259 -5.36 -16.77 -8.68
N GLU A 260 -6.17 -16.18 -7.79
CA GLU A 260 -7.63 -16.26 -7.86
C GLU A 260 -8.16 -15.80 -9.21
N LEU A 261 -7.60 -14.71 -9.76
CA LEU A 261 -7.98 -14.22 -11.09
C LEU A 261 -7.61 -15.21 -12.21
N ALA A 262 -6.51 -15.94 -12.07
CA ALA A 262 -6.12 -16.96 -13.05
C ALA A 262 -6.98 -18.22 -12.96
N ASP A 263 -7.57 -18.51 -11.80
CA ASP A 263 -8.45 -19.67 -11.58
C ASP A 263 -9.89 -19.43 -12.12
N GLU A 264 -10.22 -18.20 -12.58
CA GLU A 264 -11.52 -17.85 -13.17
C GLU A 264 -11.70 -18.40 -14.62
N ILE A 265 -10.66 -19.02 -15.24
CA ILE A 265 -10.72 -19.57 -16.62
C ILE A 265 -10.88 -21.05 -16.69
#